data_70ad4dc6bdfb8d96dfaf8b5c46d5d2e2
#
_entry.id   70ad4dc6bdfb8d96dfaf8b5c46d5d2e2
#
_cell.length_a   1.000
_cell.length_b   1.000
_cell.length_c   1.000
_cell.angle_alpha   90.00
_cell.angle_beta   90.00
_cell.angle_gamma   90.00
#
_symmetry.space_group_name_H-M   'P 1'
#
loop_
_entity.id
_entity.type
_entity.pdbx_description
1 polymer ?
#
loop_
_entity_poly.entity_id
_entity_poly.type
_entity_poly.pdbx_seq_one_letter_code
_entity_poly.pdbx_strand_id
1 'polypeptide(L)'
;MKHYWYKKSISILAIIISGFVFAQKQSDSIKIKESVIKENPIDSLKAPLNQVGLSQVQSIYSGGISTMSNTSLHYMRKTKNQKLTFIGRINLKSRAEITSLKYDIEVYAKHGKNHYSFIGGSVSDQKLFPNYELFYSFYSNLGKGWELETGTKFLAAENFDLVTPILGITKETDHNRITLRNFISFSQGNTYYSNMLQWRNFFNEKRDNFSVVTGFGNAPDSRNIDLAQDFITNKTFFAGLGYEKNFKPFKISATSVYNRNQYSTGRTFNQYDIYLTLMYDF
;
A
#
# COMPACT_ATOMS: atom_id res chain seq x y z
N MET A 1 3.55 20.11 28.84
CA MET A 1 3.30 18.81 28.18
C MET A 1 3.90 18.66 26.78
N LYS A 2 4.19 19.72 26.00
CA LYS A 2 4.74 19.63 24.63
C LYS A 2 6.19 19.10 24.53
N HIS A 3 7.03 19.23 25.56
CA HIS A 3 8.44 18.79 25.53
C HIS A 3 8.67 17.29 25.72
N TYR A 4 7.70 16.51 26.23
CA TYR A 4 7.86 15.09 26.51
C TYR A 4 7.76 14.20 25.26
N TRP A 5 6.99 14.66 24.29
CA TRP A 5 6.78 13.94 23.02
C TRP A 5 8.01 13.97 22.10
N TYR A 6 8.74 15.09 22.09
CA TYR A 6 9.94 15.26 21.24
C TYR A 6 11.05 14.26 21.61
N LYS A 7 11.23 13.99 22.92
CA LYS A 7 12.27 13.03 23.37
C LYS A 7 11.94 11.58 23.03
N LYS A 8 10.67 11.16 23.08
CA LYS A 8 10.27 9.78 22.71
C LYS A 8 10.36 9.54 21.21
N SER A 9 10.00 10.52 20.38
CA SER A 9 10.09 10.42 18.93
C SER A 9 11.53 10.30 18.42
N ILE A 10 12.48 11.01 19.06
CA ILE A 10 13.91 10.92 18.74
C ILE A 10 14.48 9.55 19.12
N SER A 11 14.02 8.96 20.23
CA SER A 11 14.48 7.63 20.67
C SER A 11 14.02 6.51 19.73
N ILE A 12 12.80 6.59 19.18
CA ILE A 12 12.28 5.62 18.22
C ILE A 12 13.04 5.76 16.88
N LEU A 13 13.35 6.98 16.47
CA LEU A 13 14.14 7.23 15.24
C LEU A 13 15.57 6.70 15.38
N ALA A 14 16.19 6.83 16.57
CA ALA A 14 17.52 6.30 16.86
C ALA A 14 17.58 4.77 16.85
N ILE A 15 16.52 4.08 17.29
CA ILE A 15 16.43 2.61 17.24
C ILE A 15 16.31 2.12 15.80
N ILE A 16 15.58 2.83 14.94
CA ILE A 16 15.47 2.52 13.51
C ILE A 16 16.83 2.71 12.83
N ILE A 17 17.56 3.78 13.12
CA ILE A 17 18.87 4.07 12.53
C ILE A 17 19.95 3.07 13.02
N SER A 18 19.92 2.63 14.28
CA SER A 18 20.86 1.64 14.78
C SER A 18 20.68 0.25 14.17
N GLY A 19 19.44 -0.14 13.81
CA GLY A 19 19.15 -1.36 13.04
C GLY A 19 19.81 -1.37 11.65
N PHE A 20 19.96 -0.20 11.02
CA PHE A 20 20.61 -0.06 9.71
C PHE A 20 22.12 -0.32 9.74
N VAL A 21 22.81 0.06 10.80
CA VAL A 21 24.27 -0.11 10.93
C VAL A 21 24.64 -1.58 11.16
N PHE A 22 23.81 -2.36 11.84
CA PHE A 22 24.06 -3.80 12.06
C PHE A 22 23.80 -4.66 10.81
N ALA A 23 22.83 -4.30 9.98
CA ALA A 23 22.54 -5.02 8.73
C ALA A 23 23.67 -4.86 7.69
N GLN A 24 24.38 -3.74 7.71
CA GLN A 24 25.46 -3.46 6.76
C GLN A 24 26.77 -4.21 7.08
N LYS A 25 27.00 -4.59 8.35
CA LYS A 25 28.25 -5.22 8.79
C LYS A 25 28.26 -6.77 8.65
N GLN A 26 27.11 -7.39 8.39
CA GLN A 26 26.98 -8.85 8.27
C GLN A 26 26.97 -9.36 6.84
N SER A 27 27.10 -8.45 5.85
CA SER A 27 27.04 -8.79 4.41
C SER A 27 28.35 -9.34 3.81
N ASP A 28 29.48 -9.29 4.53
CA ASP A 28 30.80 -9.56 3.92
C ASP A 28 31.31 -10.99 4.08
N SER A 29 30.56 -11.94 4.61
CA SER A 29 31.09 -13.28 4.90
C SER A 29 30.27 -14.49 4.46
N ILE A 30 29.29 -14.36 3.56
CA ILE A 30 28.61 -15.53 3.00
C ILE A 30 28.75 -15.53 1.47
N LYS A 31 29.79 -16.24 0.98
CA LYS A 31 29.86 -16.69 -0.43
C LYS A 31 28.76 -17.73 -0.63
N ILE A 32 27.57 -17.32 -1.00
CA ILE A 32 26.51 -18.22 -1.48
C ILE A 32 26.78 -18.47 -2.95
N LYS A 33 27.01 -19.75 -3.30
CA LYS A 33 27.04 -20.22 -4.68
C LYS A 33 25.80 -19.70 -5.41
N GLU A 34 26.03 -18.93 -6.46
CA GLU A 34 25.01 -18.52 -7.42
C GLU A 34 24.32 -19.77 -7.98
N SER A 35 23.14 -20.10 -7.48
CA SER A 35 22.18 -20.82 -8.28
C SER A 35 21.62 -19.78 -9.26
N VAL A 36 22.18 -19.79 -10.46
CA VAL A 36 21.68 -19.07 -11.63
C VAL A 36 20.20 -19.41 -11.77
N ILE A 37 19.31 -18.54 -11.30
CA ILE A 37 17.97 -18.47 -11.83
C ILE A 37 18.21 -18.04 -13.28
N LYS A 38 18.11 -19.00 -14.20
CA LYS A 38 18.08 -18.71 -15.63
C LYS A 38 16.96 -17.69 -15.82
N GLU A 39 17.33 -16.43 -15.99
CA GLU A 39 16.44 -15.49 -16.64
C GLU A 39 16.06 -16.15 -17.97
N ASN A 40 14.81 -16.55 -18.09
CA ASN A 40 14.30 -17.08 -19.34
C ASN A 40 14.57 -16.02 -20.41
N PRO A 41 15.24 -16.35 -21.54
CA PRO A 41 15.61 -15.39 -22.57
C PRO A 41 14.40 -14.89 -23.38
N ILE A 42 13.18 -15.02 -22.88
CA ILE A 42 11.94 -14.68 -23.60
C ILE A 42 11.51 -13.23 -23.40
N ASP A 43 12.17 -12.42 -22.57
CA ASP A 43 11.77 -11.03 -22.38
C ASP A 43 12.87 -9.99 -22.63
N SER A 44 13.48 -10.05 -23.81
CA SER A 44 14.21 -8.90 -24.37
C SER A 44 13.28 -7.81 -24.95
N LEU A 45 11.98 -7.92 -24.79
CA LEU A 45 11.06 -6.80 -25.00
C LEU A 45 11.31 -5.81 -23.88
N LYS A 46 11.99 -4.69 -24.18
CA LYS A 46 12.23 -3.58 -23.25
C LYS A 46 10.93 -3.29 -22.52
N ALA A 47 10.94 -3.50 -21.18
CA ALA A 47 9.77 -3.18 -20.36
C ALA A 47 9.37 -1.72 -20.65
N PRO A 48 8.07 -1.40 -20.79
CA PRO A 48 7.63 -0.06 -21.10
C PRO A 48 8.18 0.91 -20.08
N LEU A 49 8.68 2.06 -20.54
CA LEU A 49 9.25 3.09 -19.68
C LEU A 49 8.17 3.98 -19.08
N ASN A 50 7.03 4.06 -19.74
CA ASN A 50 5.93 4.92 -19.33
C ASN A 50 4.63 4.13 -19.26
N GLN A 51 3.77 4.51 -18.35
CA GLN A 51 2.42 3.97 -18.21
C GLN A 51 1.49 5.09 -17.75
N VAL A 52 0.31 5.17 -18.35
CA VAL A 52 -0.79 5.99 -17.85
C VAL A 52 -1.93 5.07 -17.41
N GLY A 53 -2.65 5.46 -16.38
CA GLY A 53 -3.75 4.65 -15.88
C GLY A 53 -4.89 5.46 -15.32
N LEU A 54 -6.09 4.92 -15.44
CA LEU A 54 -7.32 5.41 -14.87
C LEU A 54 -7.86 4.36 -13.92
N SER A 55 -8.16 4.76 -12.68
CA SER A 55 -8.78 3.88 -11.68
C SER A 55 -10.06 4.51 -11.16
N GLN A 56 -11.09 3.69 -10.96
CA GLN A 56 -12.35 4.06 -10.35
C GLN A 56 -12.61 3.14 -9.16
N VAL A 57 -12.96 3.73 -8.02
CA VAL A 57 -13.46 3.02 -6.84
C VAL A 57 -14.85 3.49 -6.54
N GLN A 58 -15.77 2.55 -6.39
CA GLN A 58 -17.12 2.81 -5.91
C GLN A 58 -17.31 2.10 -4.59
N SER A 59 -17.65 2.85 -3.53
CA SER A 59 -17.94 2.32 -2.20
C SER A 59 -19.41 2.49 -1.88
N ILE A 60 -20.08 1.38 -1.55
CA ILE A 60 -21.49 1.30 -1.20
C ILE A 60 -21.59 0.90 0.27
N TYR A 61 -22.38 1.61 1.03
CA TYR A 61 -22.49 1.44 2.48
C TYR A 61 -23.89 1.01 2.89
N SER A 62 -24.01 0.19 3.94
CA SER A 62 -25.27 -0.04 4.63
C SER A 62 -25.57 1.08 5.64
N GLY A 63 -26.80 1.07 6.18
CA GLY A 63 -27.16 1.96 7.31
C GLY A 63 -27.37 3.44 6.93
N GLY A 64 -27.74 3.72 5.68
CA GLY A 64 -28.07 5.08 5.22
C GLY A 64 -26.86 5.98 5.01
N ILE A 65 -25.64 5.43 4.97
CA ILE A 65 -24.43 6.18 4.66
C ILE A 65 -24.36 6.39 3.15
N SER A 66 -24.11 7.63 2.71
CA SER A 66 -23.97 7.98 1.28
C SER A 66 -22.85 7.18 0.61
N THR A 67 -23.06 6.78 -0.63
CA THR A 67 -22.04 6.15 -1.45
C THR A 67 -20.86 7.09 -1.67
N MET A 68 -19.69 6.51 -1.89
CA MET A 68 -18.46 7.26 -2.17
C MET A 68 -17.88 6.78 -3.49
N SER A 69 -17.43 7.71 -4.31
CA SER A 69 -16.65 7.41 -5.50
C SER A 69 -15.26 8.04 -5.40
N ASN A 70 -14.24 7.37 -5.94
CA ASN A 70 -12.90 7.90 -6.07
C ASN A 70 -12.36 7.57 -7.45
N THR A 71 -12.07 8.60 -8.24
CA THR A 71 -11.46 8.50 -9.57
C THR A 71 -10.01 8.93 -9.46
N SER A 72 -9.08 8.12 -9.98
CA SER A 72 -7.65 8.40 -9.96
C SER A 72 -7.06 8.33 -11.35
N LEU A 73 -6.40 9.40 -11.77
CA LEU A 73 -5.52 9.40 -12.94
C LEU A 73 -4.08 9.27 -12.45
N HIS A 74 -3.32 8.33 -13.01
CA HIS A 74 -1.92 8.17 -12.64
C HIS A 74 -1.02 8.05 -13.86
N TYR A 75 0.21 8.52 -13.68
CA TYR A 75 1.31 8.41 -14.63
C TYR A 75 2.51 7.78 -13.93
N MET A 76 3.08 6.77 -14.56
CA MET A 76 4.29 6.10 -14.10
C MET A 76 5.40 6.25 -15.14
N ARG A 77 6.61 6.53 -14.67
CA ARG A 77 7.82 6.58 -15.50
C ARG A 77 8.95 5.80 -14.83
N LYS A 78 9.56 4.88 -15.58
CA LYS A 78 10.80 4.20 -15.20
C LYS A 78 11.99 4.88 -15.86
N THR A 79 13.10 5.00 -15.13
CA THR A 79 14.37 5.44 -15.72
C THR A 79 14.89 4.37 -16.71
N LYS A 80 15.70 4.77 -17.71
CA LYS A 80 16.26 3.86 -18.72
C LYS A 80 17.04 2.69 -18.10
N ASN A 81 17.73 2.92 -16.98
CA ASN A 81 18.44 1.89 -16.22
C ASN A 81 17.54 1.09 -15.27
N GLN A 82 16.23 1.38 -15.25
CA GLN A 82 15.21 0.76 -14.40
C GLN A 82 15.50 0.78 -12.88
N LYS A 83 16.41 1.65 -12.45
CA LYS A 83 16.73 1.80 -11.01
C LYS A 83 15.68 2.62 -10.26
N LEU A 84 15.06 3.60 -10.93
CA LEU A 84 14.03 4.44 -10.35
C LEU A 84 12.72 4.30 -11.11
N THR A 85 11.62 4.26 -10.38
CA THR A 85 10.26 4.35 -10.91
C THR A 85 9.55 5.47 -10.17
N PHE A 86 9.04 6.44 -10.90
CA PHE A 86 8.25 7.56 -10.38
C PHE A 86 6.79 7.34 -10.72
N ILE A 87 5.90 7.62 -9.78
CA ILE A 87 4.45 7.58 -9.98
C ILE A 87 3.87 8.88 -9.43
N GLY A 88 3.11 9.60 -10.25
CA GLY A 88 2.27 10.71 -9.84
C GLY A 88 0.81 10.34 -9.98
N ARG A 89 -0.06 10.76 -9.03
CA ARG A 89 -1.50 10.57 -9.11
C ARG A 89 -2.26 11.83 -8.76
N ILE A 90 -3.41 11.97 -9.39
CA ILE A 90 -4.45 12.94 -9.03
C ILE A 90 -5.68 12.13 -8.70
N ASN A 91 -6.24 12.32 -7.49
CA ASN A 91 -7.40 11.59 -7.02
C ASN A 91 -8.53 12.58 -6.77
N LEU A 92 -9.71 12.27 -7.30
CA LEU A 92 -10.94 13.00 -7.09
C LEU A 92 -11.91 12.09 -6.34
N LYS A 93 -12.22 12.41 -5.08
CA LYS A 93 -13.16 11.66 -4.24
C LYS A 93 -14.43 12.48 -4.06
N SER A 94 -15.58 11.81 -4.15
CA SER A 94 -16.89 12.44 -3.94
C SER A 94 -17.74 11.58 -3.01
N ARG A 95 -18.44 12.23 -2.07
CA ARG A 95 -19.47 11.65 -1.20
C ARG A 95 -20.56 12.67 -0.95
N ALA A 96 -21.82 12.31 -1.24
CA ALA A 96 -22.95 13.25 -1.26
C ALA A 96 -22.60 14.48 -2.11
N GLU A 97 -22.68 15.68 -1.56
CA GLU A 97 -22.37 16.93 -2.25
C GLU A 97 -20.90 17.39 -2.09
N ILE A 98 -20.09 16.63 -1.33
CA ILE A 98 -18.70 16.98 -1.06
C ILE A 98 -17.80 16.33 -2.10
N THR A 99 -16.91 17.13 -2.69
CA THR A 99 -15.82 16.66 -3.57
C THR A 99 -14.48 17.12 -3.01
N SER A 100 -13.49 16.26 -3.06
CA SER A 100 -12.14 16.46 -2.51
C SER A 100 -11.09 16.01 -3.48
N LEU A 101 -9.97 16.73 -3.52
CA LEU A 101 -8.84 16.49 -4.41
C LEU A 101 -7.59 16.12 -3.60
N LYS A 102 -6.84 15.10 -4.09
CA LYS A 102 -5.55 14.68 -3.51
C LYS A 102 -4.51 14.45 -4.59
N TYR A 103 -3.29 14.87 -4.33
CA TYR A 103 -2.11 14.63 -5.15
C TYR A 103 -1.16 13.68 -4.44
N ASP A 104 -0.70 12.63 -5.15
CA ASP A 104 0.28 11.67 -4.63
C ASP A 104 1.54 11.70 -5.50
N ILE A 105 2.70 11.55 -4.86
CA ILE A 105 3.98 11.27 -5.52
C ILE A 105 4.61 10.05 -4.84
N GLU A 106 5.10 9.11 -5.64
CA GLU A 106 5.76 7.90 -5.18
C GLU A 106 7.03 7.63 -5.98
N VAL A 107 8.04 7.08 -5.32
CA VAL A 107 9.30 6.68 -5.93
C VAL A 107 9.68 5.29 -5.43
N TYR A 108 9.95 4.39 -6.36
CA TYR A 108 10.62 3.12 -6.09
C TYR A 108 12.08 3.24 -6.51
N ALA A 109 13.01 2.92 -5.60
CA ALA A 109 14.45 2.98 -5.84
C ALA A 109 15.10 1.61 -5.59
N LYS A 110 15.76 1.04 -6.61
CA LYS A 110 16.52 -0.20 -6.48
C LYS A 110 17.91 0.08 -5.90
N HIS A 111 18.26 -0.62 -4.84
CA HIS A 111 19.54 -0.55 -4.14
C HIS A 111 20.35 -1.84 -4.40
N GLY A 112 20.76 -2.05 -5.64
CA GLY A 112 21.43 -3.28 -6.05
C GLY A 112 20.46 -4.40 -6.50
N LYS A 113 20.86 -5.67 -6.32
CA LYS A 113 20.08 -6.83 -6.79
C LYS A 113 18.99 -7.26 -5.82
N ASN A 114 19.20 -7.07 -4.52
CA ASN A 114 18.38 -7.69 -3.49
C ASN A 114 17.52 -6.72 -2.69
N HIS A 115 17.71 -5.41 -2.88
CA HIS A 115 17.03 -4.42 -2.06
C HIS A 115 16.40 -3.32 -2.91
N TYR A 116 15.26 -2.85 -2.47
CA TYR A 116 14.66 -1.63 -3.00
C TYR A 116 13.88 -0.91 -1.90
N SER A 117 13.66 0.38 -2.09
CA SER A 117 12.81 1.18 -1.23
C SER A 117 11.64 1.77 -2.00
N PHE A 118 10.58 2.00 -1.27
CA PHE A 118 9.43 2.78 -1.67
C PHE A 118 9.34 3.99 -0.75
N ILE A 119 9.22 5.16 -1.34
CA ILE A 119 8.97 6.41 -0.63
C ILE A 119 7.84 7.13 -1.34
N GLY A 120 6.94 7.72 -0.60
CA GLY A 120 5.83 8.46 -1.18
C GLY A 120 5.24 9.45 -0.21
N GLY A 121 4.44 10.35 -0.75
CA GLY A 121 3.68 11.32 0.02
C GLY A 121 2.48 11.84 -0.74
N SER A 122 1.53 12.38 -0.01
CA SER A 122 0.35 13.02 -0.57
C SER A 122 -0.05 14.27 0.18
N VAL A 123 -0.73 15.16 -0.52
CA VAL A 123 -1.39 16.34 0.02
C VAL A 123 -2.82 16.45 -0.53
N SER A 124 -3.74 16.98 0.25
CA SER A 124 -5.14 17.10 -0.14
C SER A 124 -5.77 18.44 0.30
N ASP A 125 -6.99 18.68 -0.17
CA ASP A 125 -7.85 19.78 0.26
C ASP A 125 -8.62 19.52 1.58
N GLN A 126 -8.30 18.40 2.27
CA GLN A 126 -8.73 18.07 3.65
C GLN A 126 -10.21 17.73 3.86
N LYS A 127 -11.03 17.65 2.82
CA LYS A 127 -12.46 17.40 2.99
C LYS A 127 -12.80 15.91 3.17
N LEU A 128 -12.31 15.07 2.24
CA LEU A 128 -12.56 13.62 2.23
C LEU A 128 -11.26 12.80 2.30
N PHE A 129 -10.11 13.45 2.25
CA PHE A 129 -8.78 12.84 2.36
C PHE A 129 -8.04 13.37 3.59
N PRO A 130 -7.03 12.64 4.13
CA PRO A 130 -6.08 13.21 5.08
C PRO A 130 -5.38 14.45 4.49
N ASN A 131 -4.99 15.39 5.35
CA ASN A 131 -4.25 16.59 4.97
C ASN A 131 -2.98 16.24 4.20
N TYR A 132 -2.19 15.33 4.79
CA TYR A 132 -1.00 14.76 4.17
C TYR A 132 -0.73 13.36 4.68
N GLU A 133 -0.05 12.59 3.83
CA GLU A 133 0.44 11.26 4.16
C GLU A 133 1.89 11.17 3.70
N LEU A 134 2.72 10.44 4.45
CA LEU A 134 4.09 10.10 4.09
C LEU A 134 4.27 8.60 4.26
N PHE A 135 4.97 7.97 3.33
CA PHE A 135 5.21 6.53 3.34
C PHE A 135 6.69 6.25 3.10
N TYR A 136 7.20 5.28 3.81
CA TYR A 136 8.49 4.68 3.53
C TYR A 136 8.41 3.19 3.78
N SER A 137 8.91 2.38 2.84
CA SER A 137 9.11 0.95 3.03
C SER A 137 10.44 0.54 2.42
N PHE A 138 11.15 -0.32 3.09
CA PHE A 138 12.37 -0.96 2.62
C PHE A 138 12.11 -2.45 2.44
N TYR A 139 12.49 -2.97 1.29
CA TYR A 139 12.27 -4.35 0.88
C TYR A 139 13.61 -5.06 0.71
N SER A 140 13.71 -6.26 1.29
CA SER A 140 14.88 -7.13 1.21
C SER A 140 14.50 -8.48 0.64
N ASN A 141 15.07 -8.85 -0.50
CA ASN A 141 14.96 -10.19 -1.04
C ASN A 141 15.90 -11.12 -0.26
N LEU A 142 15.32 -12.10 0.43
CA LEU A 142 16.01 -13.07 1.27
C LEU A 142 16.41 -14.35 0.49
N GLY A 143 16.16 -14.38 -0.81
CA GLY A 143 16.37 -15.55 -1.67
C GLY A 143 15.22 -16.55 -1.64
N LYS A 144 15.25 -17.51 -2.58
CA LYS A 144 14.23 -18.56 -2.74
C LYS A 144 12.79 -18.02 -2.79
N GLY A 145 12.59 -16.80 -3.32
CA GLY A 145 11.29 -16.14 -3.44
C GLY A 145 10.75 -15.55 -2.13
N TRP A 146 11.56 -15.41 -1.08
CA TRP A 146 11.18 -14.70 0.13
C TRP A 146 11.59 -13.23 0.08
N GLU A 147 10.69 -12.35 0.48
CA GLU A 147 10.92 -10.90 0.58
C GLU A 147 10.40 -10.40 1.93
N LEU A 148 11.20 -9.60 2.61
CA LEU A 148 10.84 -8.91 3.85
C LEU A 148 10.57 -7.43 3.55
N GLU A 149 9.49 -6.89 4.08
CA GLU A 149 9.17 -5.46 4.09
C GLU A 149 9.26 -4.92 5.52
N THR A 150 9.99 -3.81 5.68
CA THR A 150 9.96 -2.99 6.89
C THR A 150 9.66 -1.56 6.49
N GLY A 151 8.71 -0.93 7.16
CA GLY A 151 8.31 0.40 6.73
C GLY A 151 7.57 1.19 7.81
N THR A 152 7.18 2.38 7.45
CA THR A 152 6.34 3.24 8.27
C THR A 152 5.45 4.12 7.39
N LYS A 153 4.28 4.43 7.89
CA LYS A 153 3.35 5.41 7.34
C LYS A 153 3.08 6.47 8.38
N PHE A 154 3.10 7.72 7.98
CA PHE A 154 2.56 8.85 8.73
C PHE A 154 1.35 9.40 7.99
N LEU A 155 0.29 9.69 8.72
CA LEU A 155 -0.92 10.30 8.22
C LEU A 155 -1.32 11.42 9.17
N ALA A 156 -1.64 12.59 8.64
CA ALA A 156 -2.23 13.69 9.39
C ALA A 156 -3.60 14.04 8.81
N ALA A 157 -4.58 14.14 9.68
CA ALA A 157 -5.92 14.62 9.41
C ALA A 157 -6.25 15.76 10.38
N GLU A 158 -7.36 16.46 10.17
CA GLU A 158 -7.74 17.65 10.94
C GLU A 158 -7.68 17.41 12.45
N ASN A 159 -8.14 16.25 12.92
CA ASN A 159 -8.31 15.98 14.35
C ASN A 159 -7.39 14.86 14.90
N PHE A 160 -6.54 14.25 14.08
CA PHE A 160 -5.64 13.20 14.55
C PHE A 160 -4.45 12.99 13.62
N ASP A 161 -3.36 12.49 14.23
CA ASP A 161 -2.18 12.00 13.52
C ASP A 161 -2.04 10.50 13.78
N LEU A 162 -1.58 9.77 12.78
CA LEU A 162 -1.37 8.33 12.86
C LEU A 162 0.03 7.99 12.37
N VAL A 163 0.82 7.35 13.23
CA VAL A 163 2.12 6.75 12.85
C VAL A 163 1.94 5.24 12.82
N THR A 164 2.27 4.62 11.71
CA THR A 164 2.04 3.18 11.49
C THR A 164 3.30 2.48 10.99
N PRO A 165 4.12 1.88 11.88
CA PRO A 165 5.09 0.86 11.50
C PRO A 165 4.45 -0.28 10.73
N ILE A 166 5.19 -0.80 9.73
CA ILE A 166 4.77 -1.87 8.82
C ILE A 166 5.81 -2.96 8.86
N LEU A 167 5.35 -4.21 9.02
CA LEU A 167 6.17 -5.41 8.87
C LEU A 167 5.46 -6.35 7.91
N GLY A 168 6.09 -6.66 6.78
CA GLY A 168 5.54 -7.53 5.74
C GLY A 168 6.47 -8.68 5.41
N ILE A 169 5.91 -9.83 5.07
CA ILE A 169 6.62 -10.95 4.50
C ILE A 169 5.88 -11.45 3.27
N THR A 170 6.64 -11.66 2.20
CA THR A 170 6.10 -12.17 0.93
C THR A 170 6.82 -13.46 0.58
N LYS A 171 6.06 -14.45 0.10
CA LYS A 171 6.56 -15.63 -0.59
C LYS A 171 6.09 -15.61 -2.02
N GLU A 172 7.02 -15.62 -2.97
CA GLU A 172 6.74 -15.72 -4.39
C GLU A 172 7.28 -17.05 -4.94
N THR A 173 6.48 -17.70 -5.77
CA THR A 173 6.81 -18.86 -6.59
C THR A 173 6.45 -18.54 -8.04
N ASP A 174 6.66 -19.46 -8.98
CA ASP A 174 6.35 -19.24 -10.40
C ASP A 174 4.89 -18.81 -10.63
N HIS A 175 3.97 -19.41 -9.87
CA HIS A 175 2.52 -19.19 -10.03
C HIS A 175 1.85 -18.48 -8.88
N ASN A 176 2.48 -18.36 -7.72
CA ASN A 176 1.82 -17.79 -6.55
C ASN A 176 2.65 -16.72 -5.88
N ARG A 177 1.97 -15.68 -5.40
CA ARG A 177 2.53 -14.68 -4.49
C ARG A 177 1.62 -14.56 -3.27
N ILE A 178 2.16 -14.85 -2.08
CA ILE A 178 1.46 -14.72 -0.82
C ILE A 178 2.16 -13.64 -0.01
N THR A 179 1.42 -12.64 0.41
CA THR A 179 1.95 -11.51 1.21
C THR A 179 1.14 -11.38 2.49
N LEU A 180 1.82 -11.40 3.63
CA LEU A 180 1.26 -11.06 4.94
C LEU A 180 1.87 -9.71 5.37
N ARG A 181 1.03 -8.74 5.73
CA ARG A 181 1.45 -7.45 6.31
C ARG A 181 0.80 -7.24 7.66
N ASN A 182 1.58 -6.71 8.59
CA ASN A 182 1.13 -6.32 9.92
C ASN A 182 1.38 -4.82 10.08
N PHE A 183 0.42 -4.15 10.70
CA PHE A 183 0.41 -2.72 10.93
C PHE A 183 0.16 -2.47 12.42
N ILE A 184 1.05 -1.72 13.06
CA ILE A 184 0.87 -1.26 14.43
C ILE A 184 0.76 0.26 14.35
N SER A 185 -0.40 0.81 14.68
CA SER A 185 -0.65 2.24 14.52
C SER A 185 -0.75 2.92 15.87
N PHE A 186 -0.17 4.11 15.98
CA PHE A 186 -0.16 4.93 17.19
C PHE A 186 -0.84 6.27 16.91
N SER A 187 -1.84 6.63 17.70
CA SER A 187 -2.53 7.91 17.62
C SER A 187 -3.05 8.33 19.00
N GLN A 188 -2.80 9.56 19.41
CA GLN A 188 -3.35 10.17 20.63
C GLN A 188 -3.21 9.28 21.89
N GLY A 189 -2.06 8.60 22.04
CA GLY A 189 -1.79 7.69 23.15
C GLY A 189 -2.38 6.29 23.03
N ASN A 190 -3.18 6.01 22.00
CA ASN A 190 -3.75 4.70 21.72
C ASN A 190 -2.87 3.91 20.74
N THR A 191 -2.93 2.58 20.86
CA THR A 191 -2.26 1.64 19.96
C THR A 191 -3.31 0.78 19.27
N TYR A 192 -3.17 0.66 17.95
CA TYR A 192 -4.07 -0.11 17.09
C TYR A 192 -3.27 -1.17 16.35
N TYR A 193 -3.91 -2.29 16.04
CA TYR A 193 -3.33 -3.39 15.30
C TYR A 193 -4.20 -3.75 14.10
N SER A 194 -3.56 -4.01 12.96
CA SER A 194 -4.23 -4.53 11.77
C SER A 194 -3.31 -5.46 11.02
N ASN A 195 -3.89 -6.42 10.32
CA ASN A 195 -3.17 -7.28 9.40
C ASN A 195 -3.90 -7.43 8.08
N MET A 196 -3.15 -7.84 7.08
CA MET A 196 -3.64 -8.13 5.74
C MET A 196 -2.91 -9.35 5.18
N LEU A 197 -3.65 -10.32 4.70
CA LEU A 197 -3.16 -11.43 3.92
C LEU A 197 -3.65 -11.28 2.48
N GLN A 198 -2.74 -11.34 1.53
CA GLN A 198 -3.04 -11.34 0.11
C GLN A 198 -2.43 -12.59 -0.54
N TRP A 199 -3.24 -13.29 -1.31
CA TRP A 199 -2.80 -14.35 -2.20
C TRP A 199 -3.09 -13.93 -3.64
N ARG A 200 -2.13 -14.17 -4.55
CA ARG A 200 -2.25 -13.90 -5.97
C ARG A 200 -1.76 -15.13 -6.73
N ASN A 201 -2.59 -15.63 -7.63
CA ASN A 201 -2.24 -16.76 -8.51
C ASN A 201 -2.11 -16.28 -9.95
N PHE A 202 -0.96 -16.54 -10.56
CA PHE A 202 -0.63 -16.22 -11.96
C PHE A 202 -0.78 -17.47 -12.81
N PHE A 203 -1.55 -17.43 -13.88
CA PHE A 203 -1.95 -18.63 -14.62
C PHE A 203 -1.56 -18.65 -16.11
N ASN A 204 -0.81 -17.65 -16.60
CA ASN A 204 -0.26 -17.67 -17.96
C ASN A 204 1.02 -16.85 -18.05
N GLU A 205 1.70 -16.96 -19.23
CA GLU A 205 2.93 -16.20 -19.51
C GLU A 205 2.77 -14.68 -19.46
N LYS A 206 1.55 -14.16 -19.69
CA LYS A 206 1.23 -12.74 -19.59
C LYS A 206 1.02 -12.30 -18.13
N ARG A 207 1.10 -13.24 -17.18
CA ARG A 207 0.88 -13.03 -15.75
C ARG A 207 -0.52 -12.48 -15.43
N ASP A 208 -1.54 -12.90 -16.20
CA ASP A 208 -2.91 -12.73 -15.78
C ASP A 208 -3.07 -13.38 -14.42
N ASN A 209 -3.82 -12.77 -13.53
CA ASN A 209 -3.92 -13.28 -12.19
C ASN A 209 -5.30 -13.13 -11.57
N PHE A 210 -5.58 -14.06 -10.68
CA PHE A 210 -6.65 -13.98 -9.70
C PHE A 210 -6.05 -13.67 -8.35
N SER A 211 -6.73 -12.88 -7.53
CA SER A 211 -6.27 -12.51 -6.20
C SER A 211 -7.37 -12.63 -5.15
N VAL A 212 -6.96 -13.01 -3.95
CA VAL A 212 -7.77 -12.97 -2.73
C VAL A 212 -7.06 -12.08 -1.74
N VAL A 213 -7.80 -11.20 -1.09
CA VAL A 213 -7.30 -10.37 0.01
C VAL A 213 -8.23 -10.51 1.20
N THR A 214 -7.67 -10.60 2.38
CA THR A 214 -8.43 -10.57 3.64
C THR A 214 -7.61 -9.92 4.73
N GLY A 215 -8.27 -9.44 5.75
CA GLY A 215 -7.61 -8.88 6.92
C GLY A 215 -8.59 -8.47 7.99
N PHE A 216 -8.04 -8.17 9.15
CA PHE A 216 -8.79 -7.67 10.28
C PHE A 216 -7.94 -6.69 11.09
N GLY A 217 -8.59 -5.87 11.91
CA GLY A 217 -7.88 -4.94 12.76
C GLY A 217 -8.81 -4.00 13.49
N ASN A 218 -8.19 -3.05 14.20
CA ASN A 218 -8.88 -1.97 14.87
C ASN A 218 -8.24 -0.60 14.58
N ALA A 219 -7.36 -0.53 13.57
CA ALA A 219 -6.78 0.73 13.15
C ALA A 219 -7.81 1.60 12.41
N PRO A 220 -7.76 2.92 12.58
CA PRO A 220 -8.61 3.84 11.86
C PRO A 220 -8.51 3.67 10.33
N ASP A 221 -9.64 3.68 9.66
CA ASP A 221 -9.70 3.60 8.20
C ASP A 221 -9.61 4.98 7.56
N SER A 222 -8.45 5.33 7.02
CA SER A 222 -8.20 6.61 6.35
C SER A 222 -9.09 6.86 5.12
N ARG A 223 -9.80 5.84 4.62
CA ARG A 223 -10.74 5.98 3.50
C ARG A 223 -12.05 6.64 3.91
N ASN A 224 -12.41 6.53 5.18
CA ASN A 224 -13.66 7.00 5.76
C ASN A 224 -13.47 8.13 6.78
N ILE A 225 -12.46 8.95 6.58
CA ILE A 225 -12.08 10.05 7.49
C ILE A 225 -13.24 11.01 7.79
N ASP A 226 -14.07 11.27 6.79
CA ASP A 226 -15.22 12.16 6.88
C ASP A 226 -16.42 11.58 7.66
N LEU A 227 -16.43 10.26 7.90
CA LEU A 227 -17.46 9.62 8.74
C LEU A 227 -17.10 9.66 10.22
N ALA A 228 -15.96 10.20 10.55
CA ALA A 228 -15.25 9.97 11.78
C ALA A 228 -15.43 11.06 12.84
N GLN A 229 -16.63 11.28 13.33
CA GLN A 229 -16.76 11.85 14.68
C GLN A 229 -16.32 10.84 15.77
N ASP A 230 -16.26 9.53 15.45
CA ASP A 230 -15.97 8.42 16.36
C ASP A 230 -14.80 7.53 15.93
N PHE A 231 -13.80 8.09 15.28
CA PHE A 231 -12.72 7.42 14.54
C PHE A 231 -11.79 6.55 15.39
N ILE A 232 -11.92 6.52 16.69
CA ILE A 232 -10.83 6.12 17.59
C ILE A 232 -10.72 4.62 17.83
N THR A 233 -11.77 3.81 17.65
CA THR A 233 -11.68 2.36 17.80
C THR A 233 -12.59 1.66 16.81
N ASN A 234 -12.00 1.23 15.72
CA ASN A 234 -12.73 0.49 14.70
C ASN A 234 -12.30 -0.99 14.71
N LYS A 235 -13.24 -1.90 14.83
CA LYS A 235 -13.01 -3.31 14.49
C LYS A 235 -13.42 -3.48 13.04
N THR A 236 -12.47 -3.81 12.19
CA THR A 236 -12.70 -4.04 10.77
C THR A 236 -12.32 -5.47 10.43
N PHE A 237 -13.18 -6.14 9.70
CA PHE A 237 -12.86 -7.34 8.94
C PHE A 237 -13.13 -7.04 7.47
N PHE A 238 -12.23 -7.47 6.59
CA PHE A 238 -12.46 -7.38 5.15
C PHE A 238 -12.04 -8.64 4.42
N ALA A 239 -12.72 -8.90 3.31
CA ALA A 239 -12.39 -9.97 2.36
C ALA A 239 -12.71 -9.51 0.94
N GLY A 240 -11.88 -9.86 -0.01
CA GLY A 240 -12.06 -9.42 -1.40
C GLY A 240 -11.46 -10.38 -2.41
N LEU A 241 -11.97 -10.28 -3.64
CA LEU A 241 -11.55 -11.03 -4.80
C LEU A 241 -11.19 -10.07 -5.92
N GLY A 242 -10.11 -10.38 -6.65
CA GLY A 242 -9.66 -9.56 -7.77
C GLY A 242 -9.24 -10.41 -8.96
N TYR A 243 -9.36 -9.82 -10.13
CA TYR A 243 -8.90 -10.38 -11.40
C TYR A 243 -8.13 -9.31 -12.18
N GLU A 244 -6.99 -9.67 -12.75
CA GLU A 244 -6.19 -8.82 -13.62
C GLU A 244 -5.88 -9.53 -14.93
N LYS A 245 -6.13 -8.85 -16.03
CA LYS A 245 -5.81 -9.31 -17.40
C LYS A 245 -4.84 -8.37 -18.08
N ASN A 246 -3.78 -8.95 -18.63
CA ASN A 246 -2.72 -8.26 -19.35
C ASN A 246 -2.85 -8.56 -20.87
N PHE A 247 -3.12 -7.55 -21.67
CA PHE A 247 -3.13 -7.65 -23.13
C PHE A 247 -2.47 -6.40 -23.71
N LYS A 248 -1.15 -6.50 -23.84
CA LYS A 248 -0.30 -5.37 -24.29
C LYS A 248 -0.91 -4.64 -25.47
N PRO A 249 -0.95 -3.29 -25.45
CA PRO A 249 -0.36 -2.40 -24.45
C PRO A 249 -1.23 -2.14 -23.21
N PHE A 250 -2.38 -2.80 -23.09
CA PHE A 250 -3.35 -2.55 -22.02
C PHE A 250 -3.25 -3.57 -20.88
N LYS A 251 -3.64 -3.13 -19.70
CA LYS A 251 -3.90 -3.95 -18.53
C LYS A 251 -5.22 -3.50 -17.90
N ILE A 252 -6.11 -4.46 -17.61
CA ILE A 252 -7.38 -4.21 -16.92
C ILE A 252 -7.40 -5.01 -15.64
N SER A 253 -7.86 -4.41 -14.56
CA SER A 253 -8.13 -5.12 -13.31
C SER A 253 -9.48 -4.72 -12.73
N ALA A 254 -10.13 -5.71 -12.09
CA ALA A 254 -11.34 -5.53 -11.31
C ALA A 254 -11.15 -6.22 -9.96
N THR A 255 -11.54 -5.56 -8.87
CA THR A 255 -11.49 -6.12 -7.52
C THR A 255 -12.75 -5.73 -6.77
N SER A 256 -13.34 -6.66 -6.03
CA SER A 256 -14.45 -6.40 -5.12
C SER A 256 -14.02 -6.75 -3.70
N VAL A 257 -14.29 -5.86 -2.74
CA VAL A 257 -13.94 -6.05 -1.33
C VAL A 257 -15.17 -5.77 -0.48
N TYR A 258 -15.50 -6.72 0.38
CA TYR A 258 -16.47 -6.55 1.45
C TYR A 258 -15.74 -6.14 2.72
N ASN A 259 -16.24 -5.13 3.41
CA ASN A 259 -15.73 -4.68 4.70
C ASN A 259 -16.89 -4.65 5.72
N ARG A 260 -16.65 -5.20 6.90
CA ARG A 260 -17.53 -5.04 8.06
C ARG A 260 -16.81 -4.16 9.08
N ASN A 261 -17.40 -3.03 9.37
CA ASN A 261 -16.82 -2.00 10.26
C ASN A 261 -17.68 -1.84 11.50
N GLN A 262 -17.06 -1.84 12.68
CA GLN A 262 -17.70 -1.57 13.96
C GLN A 262 -16.97 -0.43 14.66
N TYR A 263 -17.65 0.67 14.90
CA TYR A 263 -17.12 1.83 15.65
C TYR A 263 -17.19 1.63 17.16
N SER A 264 -16.44 2.47 17.90
CA SER A 264 -16.44 2.49 19.37
C SER A 264 -17.82 2.76 19.98
N THR A 265 -18.67 3.49 19.28
CA THR A 265 -20.08 3.71 19.63
C THR A 265 -20.96 2.46 19.55
N GLY A 266 -20.41 1.31 19.11
CA GLY A 266 -21.15 0.08 18.86
C GLY A 266 -21.87 0.05 17.51
N ARG A 267 -21.89 1.18 16.76
CA ARG A 267 -22.50 1.22 15.41
C ARG A 267 -21.72 0.31 14.46
N THR A 268 -22.43 -0.53 13.74
CA THR A 268 -21.85 -1.41 12.72
C THR A 268 -22.41 -1.03 11.36
N PHE A 269 -21.55 -1.05 10.33
CA PHE A 269 -21.98 -0.93 8.93
C PHE A 269 -21.15 -1.86 8.04
N ASN A 270 -21.76 -2.26 6.94
CA ASN A 270 -21.10 -2.98 5.87
C ASN A 270 -20.74 -2.01 4.75
N GLN A 271 -19.59 -2.26 4.13
CA GLN A 271 -19.10 -1.49 2.98
C GLN A 271 -18.69 -2.47 1.88
N TYR A 272 -19.11 -2.19 0.67
CA TYR A 272 -18.75 -2.94 -0.53
C TYR A 272 -17.97 -2.00 -1.45
N ASP A 273 -16.72 -2.32 -1.71
CA ASP A 273 -15.85 -1.55 -2.60
C ASP A 273 -15.66 -2.29 -3.91
N ILE A 274 -15.87 -1.61 -5.02
CA ILE A 274 -15.59 -2.10 -6.37
C ILE A 274 -14.50 -1.22 -6.96
N TYR A 275 -13.37 -1.84 -7.30
CA TYR A 275 -12.20 -1.22 -7.92
C TYR A 275 -12.13 -1.64 -9.37
N LEU A 276 -12.02 -0.69 -10.27
CA LEU A 276 -11.75 -0.91 -11.69
C LEU A 276 -10.52 -0.10 -12.08
N THR A 277 -9.59 -0.71 -12.81
CA THR A 277 -8.40 -0.01 -13.29
C THR A 277 -8.10 -0.40 -14.72
N LEU A 278 -7.82 0.62 -15.54
CA LEU A 278 -7.29 0.48 -16.89
C LEU A 278 -5.92 1.15 -16.96
N MET A 279 -4.91 0.44 -17.49
CA MET A 279 -3.57 0.96 -17.69
C MET A 279 -3.17 0.80 -19.16
N TYR A 280 -2.35 1.73 -19.64
CA TYR A 280 -1.78 1.74 -20.99
C TYR A 280 -0.27 1.96 -20.90
N ASP A 281 0.49 1.04 -21.49
CA ASP A 281 1.95 1.01 -21.53
C ASP A 281 2.49 1.60 -22.84
N PHE A 282 3.51 2.48 -22.79
CA PHE A 282 4.14 3.11 -23.98
C PHE A 282 5.60 3.53 -23.78
#